data_87b4a6f9c47bfc9e8e52996c8e97d6a9
#
_entry.id   87b4a6f9c47bfc9e8e52996c8e97d6a9
#
_cell.length_a   1.000
_cell.length_b   1.000
_cell.length_c   1.000
_cell.angle_alpha   90.00
_cell.angle_beta   90.00
_cell.angle_gamma   90.00
#
_symmetry.space_group_name_H-M   'P 1'
#
loop_
_entity.id
_entity.type
_entity.pdbx_description
1 polymer ?
#
loop_
_entity_poly.entity_id
_entity_poly.type
_entity_poly.pdbx_seq_one_letter_code
_entity_poly.pdbx_strand_id
1 'polypeptide(L)'
;MTTEKKKGTPEGAPIDQLDFSTPGSKTQWLADILFNMIEDDELMGKPIKRPLNRAVDRAFRKKVEKANREGSVIINIGDGYFRPDRNDESDEWAYRLYRSKELKRAKSIIDKISLMDKAFYGRKKS
;
A
#
# COMPACT_ATOMS: atom_id res chain seq x y z
N MET A 1 21.79 -3.43 -17.98
CA MET A 1 21.67 -3.96 -17.91
C MET A 1 21.72 -4.27 -17.56
N THR A 2 21.28 -4.08 -17.46
CA THR A 2 21.04 -4.66 -17.33
C THR A 2 20.77 -4.83 -16.99
N THR A 3 20.38 -4.46 -17.08
CA THR A 3 20.05 -4.75 -16.92
C THR A 3 19.79 -4.64 -16.47
N GLU A 4 19.49 -4.19 -16.63
CA GLU A 4 19.26 -4.25 -16.33
C GLU A 4 19.05 -4.26 -15.65
N LYS A 5 18.70 -3.99 -15.55
CA LYS A 5 18.35 -4.26 -15.03
C LYS A 5 17.93 -3.99 -14.44
N LYS A 6 17.41 -3.57 -14.37
CA LYS A 6 16.77 -3.47 -14.13
C LYS A 6 16.13 -3.26 -13.55
N LYS A 7 16.15 -2.65 -13.17
CA LYS A 7 15.26 -2.39 -12.66
C LYS A 7 13.93 -2.89 -12.61
N GLY A 8 13.03 -2.77 -11.99
CA GLY A 8 11.70 -3.30 -12.05
C GLY A 8 11.52 -4.20 -13.27
N THR A 9 10.30 -4.64 -13.52
CA THR A 9 10.02 -5.52 -14.61
C THR A 9 10.11 -4.77 -15.94
N PRO A 10 10.98 -5.20 -16.83
CA PRO A 10 11.02 -4.55 -18.14
C PRO A 10 9.73 -4.81 -18.89
N GLU A 11 9.24 -3.79 -19.55
CA GLU A 11 8.05 -3.97 -20.34
C GLU A 11 8.30 -4.86 -21.52
N GLY A 12 7.34 -5.76 -21.78
CA GLY A 12 7.45 -6.64 -22.92
C GLY A 12 8.33 -7.85 -22.70
N ALA A 13 9.01 -7.95 -21.56
CA ALA A 13 9.83 -9.12 -21.29
C ALA A 13 8.96 -10.32 -20.97
N PRO A 14 9.20 -11.45 -21.60
CA PRO A 14 8.47 -12.66 -21.23
C PRO A 14 8.79 -13.06 -19.81
N ILE A 15 7.81 -13.62 -19.11
CA ILE A 15 7.98 -13.95 -17.71
C ILE A 15 9.09 -14.97 -17.50
N ASP A 16 9.30 -15.87 -18.44
CA ASP A 16 10.33 -16.90 -18.29
C ASP A 16 11.73 -16.34 -18.50
N GLN A 17 11.86 -15.09 -18.93
CA GLN A 17 13.16 -14.44 -19.04
C GLN A 17 13.51 -13.64 -17.80
N LEU A 18 12.61 -13.59 -16.82
CA LEU A 18 12.87 -12.87 -15.59
C LEU A 18 13.65 -13.76 -14.65
N ASP A 19 14.52 -13.13 -13.87
CA ASP A 19 15.36 -13.85 -12.93
C ASP A 19 14.62 -13.98 -11.60
N PHE A 20 14.17 -15.18 -11.31
CA PHE A 20 13.52 -15.46 -10.05
C PHE A 20 14.41 -16.24 -9.09
N SER A 21 15.67 -16.39 -9.44
CA SER A 21 16.58 -17.13 -8.56
C SER A 21 16.97 -16.33 -7.33
N THR A 22 16.94 -15.00 -7.41
CA THR A 22 17.26 -14.16 -6.29
C THR A 22 16.05 -14.06 -5.37
N PRO A 23 16.23 -14.31 -4.06
CA PRO A 23 15.11 -14.19 -3.13
C PRO A 23 14.49 -12.80 -3.21
N GLY A 24 13.19 -12.76 -3.36
CA GLY A 24 12.45 -11.52 -3.41
C GLY A 24 12.21 -10.95 -4.78
N SER A 25 12.92 -11.42 -5.81
CA SER A 25 12.71 -10.83 -7.14
C SER A 25 11.32 -11.12 -7.67
N LYS A 26 10.83 -12.33 -7.49
CA LYS A 26 9.47 -12.67 -7.91
C LYS A 26 8.45 -11.91 -7.06
N THR A 27 8.71 -11.78 -5.78
CA THR A 27 7.85 -11.05 -4.87
C THR A 27 7.70 -9.60 -5.32
N GLN A 28 8.81 -8.95 -5.62
CA GLN A 28 8.78 -7.56 -6.03
C GLN A 28 8.07 -7.41 -7.37
N TRP A 29 8.33 -8.32 -8.29
CA TRP A 29 7.72 -8.28 -9.61
C TRP A 29 6.19 -8.39 -9.52
N LEU A 30 5.70 -9.31 -8.68
CA LEU A 30 4.26 -9.46 -8.52
C LEU A 30 3.64 -8.23 -7.86
N ALA A 31 4.33 -7.67 -6.88
CA ALA A 31 3.85 -6.45 -6.24
C ALA A 31 3.78 -5.29 -7.24
N ASP A 32 4.77 -5.19 -8.11
CA ASP A 32 4.80 -4.14 -9.12
C ASP A 32 3.64 -4.28 -10.11
N ILE A 33 3.34 -5.50 -10.51
CA ILE A 33 2.23 -5.74 -11.44
C ILE A 33 0.92 -5.28 -10.80
N LEU A 34 0.68 -5.66 -9.56
CA LEU A 34 -0.55 -5.28 -8.87
C LEU A 34 -0.64 -3.77 -8.71
N PHE A 35 0.47 -3.15 -8.36
CA PHE A 35 0.48 -1.71 -8.18
C PHE A 35 0.19 -0.99 -9.50
N ASN A 36 0.77 -1.48 -10.59
CA ASN A 36 0.53 -0.89 -11.90
C ASN A 36 -0.94 -1.01 -12.31
N MET A 37 -1.58 -2.11 -11.93
CA MET A 37 -3.01 -2.26 -12.21
C MET A 37 -3.82 -1.19 -11.48
N ILE A 38 -3.43 -0.88 -10.25
CA ILE A 38 -4.15 0.16 -9.50
C ILE A 38 -3.96 1.52 -10.15
N GLU A 39 -2.80 1.78 -10.71
CA GLU A 39 -2.52 3.06 -11.34
C GLU A 39 -3.09 3.18 -12.74
N ASP A 40 -3.63 2.12 -13.29
CA ASP A 40 -4.26 2.15 -14.61
C ASP A 40 -5.57 2.93 -14.52
N ASP A 41 -5.66 4.01 -15.26
CA ASP A 41 -6.84 4.87 -15.21
C ASP A 41 -8.11 4.15 -15.63
N GLU A 42 -7.99 3.14 -16.49
CA GLU A 42 -9.15 2.37 -16.89
C GLU A 42 -9.70 1.52 -15.77
N LEU A 43 -8.91 1.29 -14.73
CA LEU A 43 -9.34 0.51 -13.59
C LEU A 43 -9.67 1.37 -12.38
N MET A 44 -9.75 2.68 -12.57
CA MET A 44 -10.10 3.58 -11.47
C MET A 44 -11.46 3.20 -10.90
N GLY A 45 -11.52 3.10 -9.58
CA GLY A 45 -12.75 2.72 -8.90
C GLY A 45 -12.98 1.22 -8.82
N LYS A 46 -12.12 0.43 -9.44
CA LYS A 46 -12.27 -1.04 -9.47
C LYS A 46 -11.29 -1.68 -8.51
N PRO A 47 -11.78 -2.38 -7.49
CA PRO A 47 -10.87 -2.95 -6.49
C PRO A 47 -9.99 -4.05 -7.05
N ILE A 48 -8.73 -4.03 -6.63
CA ILE A 48 -7.76 -5.07 -6.94
C ILE A 48 -7.56 -5.87 -5.66
N LYS A 49 -7.78 -7.17 -5.73
CA LYS A 49 -7.70 -8.02 -4.55
C LYS A 49 -6.30 -8.04 -3.97
N ARG A 50 -6.24 -8.10 -2.65
CA ARG A 50 -4.97 -8.24 -1.97
C ARG A 50 -4.35 -9.60 -2.32
N PRO A 51 -3.04 -9.65 -2.51
CA PRO A 51 -2.39 -10.93 -2.75
C PRO A 51 -2.44 -11.83 -1.52
N LEU A 52 -2.56 -13.14 -1.78
CA LEU A 52 -2.60 -14.10 -0.67
C LEU A 52 -1.22 -14.37 -0.09
N ASN A 53 -0.18 -14.21 -0.90
CA ASN A 53 1.18 -14.42 -0.41
C ASN A 53 1.59 -13.26 0.47
N ARG A 54 2.04 -13.57 1.68
CA ARG A 54 2.35 -12.53 2.67
C ARG A 54 3.47 -11.59 2.23
N ALA A 55 4.50 -12.14 1.59
CA ALA A 55 5.62 -11.32 1.17
C ALA A 55 5.21 -10.37 0.06
N VAL A 56 4.40 -10.86 -0.88
CA VAL A 56 3.89 -10.01 -1.96
C VAL A 56 2.98 -8.94 -1.39
N ASP A 57 2.11 -9.32 -0.46
CA ASP A 57 1.20 -8.36 0.16
C ASP A 57 1.97 -7.25 0.88
N ARG A 58 3.03 -7.63 1.59
CA ARG A 58 3.84 -6.63 2.31
C ARG A 58 4.51 -5.66 1.34
N ALA A 59 5.11 -6.19 0.28
CA ALA A 59 5.77 -5.34 -0.72
C ALA A 59 4.76 -4.43 -1.40
N PHE A 60 3.59 -4.96 -1.70
CA PHE A 60 2.52 -4.21 -2.34
C PHE A 60 2.04 -3.07 -1.43
N ARG A 61 1.81 -3.38 -0.15
CA ARG A 61 1.34 -2.35 0.79
C ARG A 61 2.37 -1.24 0.98
N LYS A 62 3.65 -1.58 0.94
CA LYS A 62 4.69 -0.56 1.03
C LYS A 62 4.64 0.39 -0.15
N LYS A 63 4.39 -0.14 -1.35
CA LYS A 63 4.29 0.70 -2.53
C LYS A 63 3.06 1.61 -2.44
N VAL A 64 1.95 1.07 -1.94
CA VAL A 64 0.74 1.86 -1.78
C VAL A 64 0.97 2.98 -0.77
N GLU A 65 1.59 2.67 0.34
CA GLU A 65 1.83 3.69 1.35
C GLU A 65 2.76 4.78 0.84
N LYS A 66 3.81 4.38 0.13
CA LYS A 66 4.72 5.36 -0.45
C LYS A 66 3.99 6.27 -1.43
N ALA A 67 3.16 5.68 -2.29
CA ALA A 67 2.42 6.47 -3.27
C ALA A 67 1.48 7.45 -2.59
N ASN A 68 0.79 7.00 -1.53
CA ASN A 68 -0.13 7.89 -0.83
C ASN A 68 0.59 9.04 -0.15
N ARG A 69 1.80 8.80 0.34
CA ARG A 69 2.59 9.88 0.93
C ARG A 69 3.07 10.87 -0.13
N GLU A 70 3.08 10.44 -1.37
CA GLU A 70 3.49 11.30 -2.48
C GLU A 70 2.31 11.93 -3.21
N GLY A 71 1.10 11.76 -2.67
CA GLY A 71 -0.07 12.45 -3.20
C GLY A 71 -1.07 11.58 -3.93
N SER A 72 -0.80 10.31 -4.09
CA SER A 72 -1.80 9.40 -4.66
C SER A 72 -2.89 9.13 -3.63
N VAL A 73 -4.04 8.67 -4.12
CA VAL A 73 -5.13 8.29 -3.23
C VAL A 73 -5.52 6.86 -3.55
N ILE A 74 -4.97 5.93 -2.79
CA ILE A 74 -5.23 4.51 -2.95
C ILE A 74 -5.77 4.00 -1.62
N ILE A 75 -6.98 3.46 -1.62
CA ILE A 75 -7.63 3.06 -0.38
C ILE A 75 -7.99 1.58 -0.40
N ASN A 76 -8.20 1.05 0.79
CA ASN A 76 -8.63 -0.32 1.01
C ASN A 76 -9.73 -0.30 2.06
N ILE A 77 -10.95 -0.65 1.65
CA ILE A 77 -12.07 -0.73 2.59
C ILE A 77 -12.75 -2.07 2.47
N GLY A 78 -12.00 -3.09 2.45
CA GLY A 78 -12.53 -4.43 2.33
C GLY A 78 -11.42 -5.34 1.92
N ASP A 79 -11.65 -6.11 0.88
CA ASP A 79 -10.66 -7.08 0.44
C ASP A 79 -9.90 -6.61 -0.79
N GLY A 80 -9.95 -5.33 -1.12
CA GLY A 80 -9.26 -4.86 -2.29
C GLY A 80 -8.80 -3.42 -2.17
N TYR A 81 -7.87 -3.07 -3.04
CA TYR A 81 -7.33 -1.71 -3.13
C TYR A 81 -7.77 -1.07 -4.43
N PHE A 82 -8.06 0.22 -4.39
CA PHE A 82 -8.44 0.93 -5.62
C PHE A 82 -8.24 2.43 -5.43
N ARG A 83 -8.19 3.13 -6.57
CA ARG A 83 -8.19 4.59 -6.53
C ARG A 83 -9.62 5.07 -6.66
N PRO A 84 -10.14 5.78 -5.66
CA PRO A 84 -11.52 6.26 -5.74
C PRO A 84 -11.67 7.34 -6.79
N ASP A 85 -12.78 7.29 -7.52
CA ASP A 85 -13.12 8.29 -8.50
C ASP A 85 -13.90 9.39 -7.78
N ARG A 86 -13.34 10.60 -7.73
CA ARG A 86 -13.96 11.70 -6.99
C ARG A 86 -15.31 12.10 -7.54
N ASN A 87 -15.61 11.71 -8.77
CA ASN A 87 -16.89 12.03 -9.41
C ASN A 87 -17.94 10.97 -9.18
N ASP A 88 -17.63 9.93 -8.46
CA ASP A 88 -18.53 8.84 -8.12
C ASP A 88 -18.88 8.94 -6.65
N GLU A 89 -20.16 9.08 -6.33
CA GLU A 89 -20.59 9.26 -4.94
C GLU A 89 -20.21 8.08 -4.06
N SER A 90 -20.32 6.89 -4.62
CA SER A 90 -19.97 5.68 -3.87
C SER A 90 -18.48 5.66 -3.51
N ASP A 91 -17.65 6.06 -4.45
CA ASP A 91 -16.21 6.11 -4.21
C ASP A 91 -15.86 7.21 -3.21
N GLU A 92 -16.53 8.34 -3.28
CA GLU A 92 -16.29 9.40 -2.31
C GLU A 92 -16.65 8.94 -0.91
N TRP A 93 -17.77 8.25 -0.79
CA TRP A 93 -18.18 7.72 0.51
C TRP A 93 -17.17 6.72 1.02
N ALA A 94 -16.65 5.87 0.14
CA ALA A 94 -15.62 4.90 0.51
C ALA A 94 -14.36 5.60 1.00
N TYR A 95 -13.97 6.67 0.34
CA TYR A 95 -12.80 7.44 0.79
C TYR A 95 -13.02 8.03 2.19
N ARG A 96 -14.21 8.58 2.43
CA ARG A 96 -14.51 9.16 3.73
C ARG A 96 -14.46 8.11 4.83
N LEU A 97 -14.96 6.93 4.53
CA LEU A 97 -14.91 5.83 5.48
C LEU A 97 -13.47 5.42 5.79
N TYR A 98 -12.67 5.29 4.75
CA TYR A 98 -11.26 4.96 4.92
C TYR A 98 -10.56 6.02 5.75
N ARG A 99 -10.78 7.28 5.43
CA ARG A 99 -10.15 8.39 6.14
C ARG A 99 -10.53 8.38 7.61
N SER A 100 -11.78 8.12 7.90
CA SER A 100 -12.25 8.07 9.28
C SER A 100 -11.55 6.98 10.07
N LYS A 101 -11.38 5.81 9.47
CA LYS A 101 -10.70 4.71 10.13
C LYS A 101 -9.24 5.03 10.40
N GLU A 102 -8.57 5.67 9.44
CA GLU A 102 -7.18 6.04 9.63
C GLU A 102 -7.01 7.09 10.71
N LEU A 103 -7.93 8.03 10.79
CA LEU A 103 -7.88 9.04 11.85
C LEU A 103 -8.08 8.41 13.22
N LYS A 104 -8.96 7.43 13.32
CA LYS A 104 -9.14 6.73 14.60
C LYS A 104 -7.89 5.97 15.00
N ARG A 105 -7.21 5.35 14.04
CA ARG A 105 -5.96 4.66 14.34
C ARG A 105 -4.90 5.65 14.82
N ALA A 106 -4.79 6.78 14.16
CA ALA A 106 -3.81 7.79 14.55
C ALA A 106 -4.09 8.30 15.96
N LYS A 107 -5.36 8.55 16.26
CA LYS A 107 -5.72 9.01 17.61
C LYS A 107 -5.37 7.96 18.66
N SER A 108 -5.64 6.71 18.38
CA SER A 108 -5.33 5.62 19.29
C SER A 108 -3.83 5.54 19.57
N ILE A 109 -3.02 5.73 18.54
CA ILE A 109 -1.57 5.71 18.69
C ILE A 109 -1.11 6.89 19.56
N ILE A 110 -1.67 8.07 19.32
CA ILE A 110 -1.31 9.25 20.08
C ILE A 110 -1.71 9.07 21.54
N ASP A 111 -2.90 8.52 21.79
CA ASP A 111 -3.35 8.28 23.16
C ASP A 111 -2.42 7.31 23.89
N LYS A 112 -1.98 6.27 23.16
CA LYS A 112 -1.06 5.32 23.76
C LYS A 112 0.26 5.98 24.15
N ILE A 113 0.79 6.80 23.27
CA ILE A 113 2.06 7.49 23.55
C ILE A 113 1.90 8.42 24.75
N SER A 114 0.77 9.09 24.83
CA SER A 114 0.49 9.97 25.96
C SER A 114 0.51 9.22 27.27
N LEU A 115 -0.09 8.03 27.30
CA LEU A 115 -0.08 7.21 28.52
C LEU A 115 1.33 6.69 28.82
N MET A 116 2.07 6.34 27.80
CA MET A 116 3.45 5.88 27.99
C MET A 116 4.30 7.01 28.57
N ASP A 117 4.12 8.21 28.06
CA ASP A 117 4.88 9.36 28.57
C ASP A 117 4.58 9.60 30.04
N LYS A 118 3.32 9.52 30.43
CA LYS A 118 2.96 9.68 31.82
C LYS A 118 3.61 8.64 32.70
N ALA A 119 3.60 7.40 32.23
CA ALA A 119 4.21 6.32 33.01
C ALA A 119 5.72 6.49 33.11
N PHE A 120 6.34 6.84 31.99
CA PHE A 120 7.79 6.93 31.96
C PHE A 120 8.32 8.14 32.73
N TYR A 121 7.78 9.32 32.44
CA TYR A 121 8.28 10.53 33.07
C TYR A 121 7.76 10.71 34.48
N GLY A 122 6.58 10.20 34.76
CA GLY A 122 6.04 10.28 36.09
C GLY A 122 6.88 9.55 37.13
N ARG A 123 7.54 8.50 36.74
CA ARG A 123 8.36 7.73 37.70
C ARG A 123 9.61 8.46 38.11
N LYS A 124 10.05 9.41 37.34
CA LYS A 124 11.27 10.11 37.65
C LYS A 124 11.15 11.01 38.89
N LYS A 125 9.95 11.32 39.25
CA LYS A 125 9.73 12.24 40.32
C LYS A 125 9.93 11.66 41.71
N SER A 126 9.87 10.38 41.81
CA SER A 126 9.93 9.76 43.15
C SER A 126 11.30 9.88 43.83
#